data_075738b9c61dd1e5eef7d1619efafff0
#
_entry.id   075738b9c61dd1e5eef7d1619efafff0
#
_cell.length_a   1.000
_cell.length_b   1.000
_cell.length_c   1.000
_cell.angle_alpha   90.00
_cell.angle_beta   90.00
_cell.angle_gamma   90.00
#
_symmetry.space_group_name_H-M   'P 1'
#
loop_
_entity.id
_entity.type
_entity.pdbx_description
1 polymer ?
#
loop_
_entity_poly.entity_id
_entity_poly.type
_entity_poly.pdbx_seq_one_letter_code
_entity_poly.pdbx_strand_id
1 'polypeptide(L)'
;MDNKITVLGVKESGKTTYLAGMYICMSAGVKNFSLVAKDPNQDMYLEKLWEKISNGEKPYPTDKPEQYQFHIAHNYKPVMDFDWKDYPGGILAEPSAPECQNLIQDVKDSDCLLLILDGRLFVSTRAQNRDEYKNEILKKIKYDKGVRDEVKMFQRLSSENFKLPPVGVVVTKCDLIPEAYQSAVQEIIRETFAQLIEESERVVLLMSVTLGGDIVPGFVPDPFNIEQPIAFSVLAILMKYLVLAKMQKDKNANFIEKYSGLIFSFFTRMYPQ
;
A
#
# COMPACT_ATOMS: atom_id res chain seq x y z
N MET A 1 -8.24 -15.15 14.46
CA MET A 1 -8.31 -13.67 14.29
C MET A 1 -8.02 -13.41 12.85
N ASP A 2 -8.92 -12.75 12.16
CA ASP A 2 -8.75 -12.49 10.73
C ASP A 2 -7.98 -11.18 10.59
N ASN A 3 -6.70 -11.26 10.25
CA ASN A 3 -5.88 -10.08 10.01
C ASN A 3 -6.36 -9.39 8.73
N LYS A 4 -6.48 -8.09 8.74
CA LYS A 4 -7.06 -7.35 7.63
C LYS A 4 -6.14 -6.20 7.18
N ILE A 5 -5.87 -6.18 5.88
CA ILE A 5 -5.19 -5.08 5.20
C ILE A 5 -6.20 -4.43 4.26
N THR A 6 -6.49 -3.15 4.48
CA THR A 6 -7.38 -2.39 3.58
C THR A 6 -6.55 -1.49 2.67
N VAL A 7 -6.87 -1.50 1.38
CA VAL A 7 -6.16 -0.76 0.35
C VAL A 7 -7.06 0.33 -0.24
N LEU A 8 -6.57 1.55 -0.16
CA LEU A 8 -7.22 2.75 -0.67
C LEU A 8 -6.38 3.38 -1.77
N GLY A 9 -7.02 4.18 -2.57
CA GLY A 9 -6.38 5.00 -3.59
C GLY A 9 -7.36 5.40 -4.67
N VAL A 10 -7.10 6.51 -5.31
CA VAL A 10 -7.95 7.04 -6.39
C VAL A 10 -8.01 6.09 -7.58
N LYS A 11 -8.97 6.32 -8.47
CA LYS A 11 -9.08 5.58 -9.73
C LYS A 11 -7.76 5.68 -10.52
N GLU A 12 -7.33 4.56 -11.09
CA GLU A 12 -6.08 4.44 -11.87
C GLU A 12 -4.78 4.67 -11.10
N SER A 13 -4.81 4.72 -9.76
CA SER A 13 -3.59 4.81 -8.95
C SER A 13 -2.70 3.57 -9.00
N GLY A 14 -3.14 2.50 -9.65
CA GLY A 14 -2.36 1.28 -9.82
C GLY A 14 -2.56 0.21 -8.75
N LYS A 15 -3.61 0.28 -7.91
CA LYS A 15 -3.90 -0.72 -6.86
C LYS A 15 -3.91 -2.15 -7.37
N THR A 16 -4.75 -2.44 -8.35
CA THR A 16 -4.91 -3.79 -8.93
C THR A 16 -3.64 -4.25 -9.64
N THR A 17 -2.94 -3.33 -10.33
CA THR A 17 -1.65 -3.59 -10.97
C THR A 17 -0.58 -3.92 -9.92
N TYR A 18 -0.54 -3.14 -8.82
CA TYR A 18 0.35 -3.40 -7.70
C TYR A 18 0.07 -4.77 -7.07
N LEU A 19 -1.21 -5.09 -6.81
CA LEU A 19 -1.61 -6.38 -6.25
C LEU A 19 -1.10 -7.56 -7.09
N ALA A 20 -1.31 -7.54 -8.41
CA ALA A 20 -0.85 -8.59 -9.30
C ALA A 20 0.68 -8.72 -9.31
N GLY A 21 1.40 -7.60 -9.46
CA GLY A 21 2.87 -7.58 -9.45
C GLY A 21 3.45 -8.05 -8.13
N MET A 22 2.90 -7.56 -7.01
CA MET A 22 3.29 -7.97 -5.66
C MET A 22 3.07 -9.47 -5.46
N TYR A 23 1.89 -9.98 -5.85
CA TYR A 23 1.57 -11.39 -5.71
C TYR A 23 2.57 -12.27 -6.46
N ILE A 24 2.83 -12.00 -7.73
CA ILE A 24 3.76 -12.81 -8.54
C ILE A 24 5.21 -12.72 -8.01
N CYS A 25 5.68 -11.54 -7.65
CA CYS A 25 7.02 -11.41 -7.06
C CYS A 25 7.15 -12.18 -5.74
N MET A 26 6.14 -12.11 -4.89
CA MET A 26 6.15 -12.77 -3.60
C MET A 26 5.85 -14.28 -3.69
N SER A 27 5.07 -14.75 -4.67
CA SER A 27 4.84 -16.19 -4.88
C SER A 27 6.11 -16.90 -5.33
N ALA A 28 6.94 -16.24 -6.14
CA ALA A 28 8.26 -16.74 -6.52
C ALA A 28 9.26 -16.78 -5.35
N GLY A 29 8.97 -16.06 -4.28
CA GLY A 29 9.79 -16.01 -3.07
C GLY A 29 10.78 -14.85 -3.04
N VAL A 30 10.68 -14.03 -1.99
CA VAL A 30 11.59 -12.92 -1.73
C VAL A 30 12.19 -13.08 -0.33
N LYS A 31 13.51 -13.15 -0.21
CA LYS A 31 14.22 -13.37 1.07
C LYS A 31 13.64 -14.55 1.88
N ASN A 32 13.33 -15.65 1.20
CA ASN A 32 12.71 -16.86 1.74
C ASN A 32 11.25 -16.67 2.23
N PHE A 33 10.64 -15.51 2.03
CA PHE A 33 9.21 -15.34 2.21
C PHE A 33 8.48 -15.62 0.90
N SER A 34 7.33 -16.27 1.02
CA SER A 34 6.41 -16.49 -0.11
C SER A 34 4.99 -16.15 0.28
N LEU A 35 4.21 -15.69 -0.68
CA LEU A 35 2.80 -15.38 -0.57
C LEU A 35 2.00 -16.38 -1.41
N VAL A 36 0.96 -16.94 -0.83
CA VAL A 36 0.10 -17.92 -1.49
C VAL A 36 -1.36 -17.48 -1.31
N ALA A 37 -2.13 -17.45 -2.38
CA ALA A 37 -3.58 -17.26 -2.29
C ALA A 37 -4.22 -18.52 -1.69
N LYS A 38 -5.14 -18.35 -0.75
CA LYS A 38 -5.82 -19.47 -0.09
C LYS A 38 -6.87 -20.12 -0.99
N ASP A 39 -7.46 -19.34 -1.91
CA ASP A 39 -8.39 -19.84 -2.91
C ASP A 39 -7.67 -20.04 -4.25
N PRO A 40 -7.66 -21.28 -4.79
CA PRO A 40 -7.05 -21.55 -6.09
C PRO A 40 -7.63 -20.73 -7.27
N ASN A 41 -8.89 -20.28 -7.16
CA ASN A 41 -9.47 -19.42 -8.19
C ASN A 41 -8.87 -18.01 -8.13
N GLN A 42 -8.57 -17.51 -6.92
CA GLN A 42 -7.87 -16.23 -6.75
C GLN A 42 -6.43 -16.31 -7.25
N ASP A 43 -5.74 -17.41 -6.97
CA ASP A 43 -4.40 -17.70 -7.50
C ASP A 43 -4.39 -17.59 -9.03
N MET A 44 -5.22 -18.40 -9.69
CA MET A 44 -5.35 -18.42 -11.14
C MET A 44 -5.78 -17.06 -11.72
N TYR A 45 -6.62 -16.32 -11.02
CA TYR A 45 -7.02 -14.96 -11.42
C TYR A 45 -5.84 -13.99 -11.42
N LEU A 46 -5.04 -13.99 -10.35
CA LEU A 46 -3.88 -13.11 -10.21
C LEU A 46 -2.77 -13.44 -11.21
N GLU A 47 -2.55 -14.74 -11.51
CA GLU A 47 -1.63 -15.17 -12.55
C GLU A 47 -2.07 -14.70 -13.94
N LYS A 48 -3.33 -14.89 -14.31
CA LYS A 48 -3.88 -14.40 -15.57
C LYS A 48 -3.86 -12.88 -15.69
N LEU A 49 -4.10 -12.19 -14.58
CA LEU A 49 -4.03 -10.74 -14.54
C LEU A 49 -2.61 -10.26 -14.80
N TRP A 50 -1.63 -10.92 -14.19
CA TRP A 50 -0.22 -10.63 -14.43
C TRP A 50 0.21 -10.93 -15.87
N GLU A 51 -0.24 -12.05 -16.44
CA GLU A 51 0.01 -12.38 -17.86
C GLU A 51 -0.47 -11.27 -18.78
N LYS A 52 -1.68 -10.75 -18.59
CA LYS A 52 -2.19 -9.60 -19.34
C LYS A 52 -1.29 -8.37 -19.17
N ILE A 53 -0.94 -8.01 -17.93
CA ILE A 53 -0.06 -6.88 -17.66
C ILE A 53 1.28 -7.05 -18.37
N SER A 54 1.89 -8.23 -18.30
CA SER A 54 3.18 -8.52 -18.96
C SER A 54 3.08 -8.48 -20.50
N ASN A 55 1.89 -8.70 -21.05
CA ASN A 55 1.61 -8.54 -22.50
C ASN A 55 1.27 -7.08 -22.87
N GLY A 56 1.34 -6.14 -21.94
CA GLY A 56 1.05 -4.73 -22.18
C GLY A 56 -0.43 -4.37 -22.13
N GLU A 57 -1.26 -5.22 -21.55
CA GLU A 57 -2.68 -4.97 -21.37
C GLU A 57 -2.96 -4.41 -19.97
N LYS A 58 -3.60 -3.24 -19.92
CA LYS A 58 -3.98 -2.64 -18.63
C LYS A 58 -5.13 -3.42 -17.99
N PRO A 59 -5.09 -3.62 -16.65
CA PRO A 59 -6.23 -4.18 -15.92
C PRO A 59 -7.50 -3.35 -16.13
N TYR A 60 -8.65 -4.02 -16.15
CA TYR A 60 -9.91 -3.30 -16.07
C TYR A 60 -10.05 -2.58 -14.72
N PRO A 61 -10.72 -1.41 -14.67
CA PRO A 61 -11.03 -0.76 -13.41
C PRO A 61 -11.81 -1.68 -12.48
N THR A 62 -11.49 -1.65 -11.19
CA THR A 62 -12.25 -2.33 -10.14
C THR A 62 -13.56 -1.58 -9.91
N ASP A 63 -14.70 -2.24 -10.15
CA ASP A 63 -16.03 -1.62 -10.07
C ASP A 63 -16.70 -1.86 -8.72
N LYS A 64 -16.28 -2.89 -7.98
CA LYS A 64 -16.80 -3.27 -6.67
C LYS A 64 -15.66 -3.68 -5.75
N PRO A 65 -15.85 -3.60 -4.41
CA PRO A 65 -14.85 -4.09 -3.48
C PRO A 65 -14.50 -5.56 -3.74
N GLU A 66 -13.23 -5.86 -3.76
CA GLU A 66 -12.69 -7.21 -3.91
C GLU A 66 -11.93 -7.61 -2.65
N GLN A 67 -12.04 -8.87 -2.27
CA GLN A 67 -11.34 -9.45 -1.13
C GLN A 67 -10.54 -10.65 -1.57
N TYR A 68 -9.28 -10.66 -1.20
CA TYR A 68 -8.35 -11.76 -1.42
C TYR A 68 -7.87 -12.30 -0.08
N GLN A 69 -7.71 -13.61 0.01
CA GLN A 69 -7.18 -14.27 1.19
C GLN A 69 -5.80 -14.84 0.91
N PHE A 70 -4.85 -14.41 1.70
CA PHE A 70 -3.47 -14.79 1.53
C PHE A 70 -2.91 -15.49 2.76
N HIS A 71 -1.93 -16.33 2.48
CA HIS A 71 -1.07 -16.98 3.44
C HIS A 71 0.37 -16.56 3.16
N ILE A 72 1.05 -15.99 4.16
CA ILE A 72 2.48 -15.73 4.08
C ILE A 72 3.26 -16.84 4.78
N ALA A 73 4.28 -17.37 4.11
CA ALA A 73 5.17 -18.39 4.62
C ALA A 73 6.63 -17.92 4.61
N HIS A 74 7.46 -18.48 5.48
CA HIS A 74 8.90 -18.30 5.49
C HIS A 74 9.58 -19.67 5.50
N ASN A 75 10.46 -19.96 4.52
CA ASN A 75 11.03 -21.27 4.31
C ASN A 75 9.94 -22.37 4.29
N TYR A 76 8.85 -22.13 3.55
CA TYR A 76 7.68 -23.03 3.43
C TYR A 76 6.91 -23.26 4.75
N LYS A 77 7.24 -22.56 5.83
CA LYS A 77 6.50 -22.64 7.10
C LYS A 77 5.53 -21.48 7.19
N PRO A 78 4.25 -21.76 7.51
CA PRO A 78 3.25 -20.72 7.69
C PRO A 78 3.69 -19.71 8.76
N VAL A 79 3.51 -18.41 8.45
CA VAL A 79 3.74 -17.31 9.39
C VAL A 79 2.40 -16.75 9.84
N MET A 80 1.55 -16.36 8.89
CA MET A 80 0.22 -15.82 9.18
C MET A 80 -0.66 -15.79 7.93
N ASP A 81 -1.97 -15.76 8.18
CA ASP A 81 -3.00 -15.48 7.19
C ASP A 81 -3.47 -14.05 7.31
N PHE A 82 -3.92 -13.46 6.21
CA PHE A 82 -4.58 -12.15 6.20
C PHE A 82 -5.53 -11.99 5.03
N ASP A 83 -6.52 -11.12 5.21
CA ASP A 83 -7.42 -10.64 4.18
C ASP A 83 -6.90 -9.34 3.59
N TRP A 84 -6.86 -9.27 2.26
CA TRP A 84 -6.55 -8.08 1.50
C TRP A 84 -7.85 -7.56 0.89
N LYS A 85 -8.23 -6.32 1.23
CA LYS A 85 -9.42 -5.67 0.68
C LYS A 85 -9.02 -4.54 -0.25
N ASP A 86 -9.35 -4.69 -1.54
CA ASP A 86 -9.16 -3.66 -2.58
C ASP A 86 -10.50 -2.96 -2.85
N TYR A 87 -10.50 -1.64 -2.70
CA TYR A 87 -11.68 -0.81 -2.91
C TYR A 87 -11.60 -0.05 -4.24
N PRO A 88 -12.76 0.11 -4.95
CA PRO A 88 -12.83 0.92 -6.16
C PRO A 88 -12.31 2.34 -5.93
N GLY A 89 -11.52 2.83 -6.87
CA GLY A 89 -11.11 4.24 -6.86
C GLY A 89 -12.32 5.15 -7.05
N GLY A 90 -12.47 6.14 -6.18
CA GLY A 90 -13.60 7.07 -6.24
C GLY A 90 -14.79 6.72 -5.35
N ILE A 91 -14.73 5.60 -4.59
CA ILE A 91 -15.77 5.23 -3.61
C ILE A 91 -16.04 6.34 -2.59
N LEU A 92 -15.06 7.19 -2.30
CA LEU A 92 -15.16 8.33 -1.39
C LEU A 92 -15.93 9.53 -1.99
N ALA A 93 -16.23 9.51 -3.29
CA ALA A 93 -16.96 10.59 -3.95
C ALA A 93 -18.42 10.72 -3.47
N GLU A 94 -18.98 9.63 -2.95
CA GLU A 94 -20.35 9.56 -2.42
C GLU A 94 -20.33 9.07 -0.95
N PRO A 95 -20.07 9.96 0.02
CA PRO A 95 -19.90 9.58 1.42
C PRO A 95 -21.12 8.92 2.07
N SER A 96 -22.32 9.15 1.54
CA SER A 96 -23.58 8.55 2.03
C SER A 96 -23.87 7.17 1.43
N ALA A 97 -23.14 6.75 0.40
CA ALA A 97 -23.34 5.45 -0.21
C ALA A 97 -23.00 4.31 0.78
N PRO A 98 -23.76 3.20 0.79
CA PRO A 98 -23.47 2.06 1.65
C PRO A 98 -22.05 1.52 1.50
N GLU A 99 -21.53 1.51 0.30
CA GLU A 99 -20.17 1.05 -0.01
C GLU A 99 -19.11 1.93 0.66
N CYS A 100 -19.33 3.26 0.72
CA CYS A 100 -18.43 4.17 1.42
C CYS A 100 -18.50 3.97 2.94
N GLN A 101 -19.68 3.68 3.50
CA GLN A 101 -19.82 3.36 4.93
C GLN A 101 -19.12 2.04 5.27
N ASN A 102 -19.25 1.03 4.41
CA ASN A 102 -18.54 -0.24 4.55
C ASN A 102 -17.01 -0.04 4.50
N LEU A 103 -16.52 0.80 3.59
CA LEU A 103 -15.11 1.16 3.53
C LEU A 103 -14.63 1.78 4.84
N ILE A 104 -15.37 2.78 5.37
CA ILE A 104 -15.02 3.44 6.63
C ILE A 104 -14.96 2.42 7.78
N GLN A 105 -15.92 1.49 7.81
CA GLN A 105 -15.89 0.42 8.80
C GLN A 105 -14.71 -0.52 8.62
N ASP A 106 -14.40 -0.90 7.37
CA ASP A 106 -13.23 -1.74 7.09
C ASP A 106 -11.91 -1.06 7.43
N VAL A 107 -11.79 0.26 7.21
CA VAL A 107 -10.63 1.04 7.68
C VAL A 107 -10.51 0.98 9.20
N LYS A 108 -11.64 1.10 9.92
CA LYS A 108 -11.69 1.01 11.38
C LYS A 108 -11.28 -0.37 11.90
N ASP A 109 -11.65 -1.43 11.19
CA ASP A 109 -11.40 -2.82 11.58
C ASP A 109 -10.05 -3.36 11.06
N SER A 110 -9.29 -2.55 10.30
CA SER A 110 -8.04 -2.98 9.70
C SER A 110 -6.87 -3.03 10.68
N ASP A 111 -5.97 -3.96 10.44
CA ASP A 111 -4.68 -4.05 11.14
C ASP A 111 -3.59 -3.21 10.47
N CYS A 112 -3.76 -2.94 9.18
CA CYS A 112 -2.91 -2.06 8.39
C CYS A 112 -3.72 -1.42 7.25
N LEU A 113 -3.39 -0.18 6.92
CA LEU A 113 -3.95 0.56 5.80
C LEU A 113 -2.85 0.86 4.78
N LEU A 114 -3.11 0.58 3.50
CA LEU A 114 -2.27 1.02 2.40
C LEU A 114 -2.99 2.11 1.60
N LEU A 115 -2.41 3.30 1.56
CA LEU A 115 -2.88 4.42 0.73
C LEU A 115 -2.01 4.49 -0.52
N ILE A 116 -2.61 4.19 -1.67
CA ILE A 116 -1.93 4.12 -2.96
C ILE A 116 -2.09 5.44 -3.72
N LEU A 117 -0.99 6.14 -3.92
CA LEU A 117 -0.91 7.39 -4.67
C LEU A 117 -0.29 7.15 -6.05
N ASP A 118 -0.85 7.74 -7.08
CA ASP A 118 -0.31 7.66 -8.44
C ASP A 118 0.91 8.57 -8.60
N GLY A 119 2.05 8.03 -9.03
CA GLY A 119 3.27 8.80 -9.31
C GLY A 119 3.07 9.90 -10.34
N ARG A 120 2.10 9.78 -11.24
CA ARG A 120 1.73 10.84 -12.19
C ARG A 120 1.28 12.15 -11.51
N LEU A 121 0.82 12.08 -10.27
CA LEU A 121 0.51 13.28 -9.48
C LEU A 121 1.75 14.13 -9.25
N PHE A 122 2.91 13.49 -9.15
CA PHE A 122 4.18 14.09 -8.82
C PHE A 122 5.06 14.41 -10.04
N VAL A 123 4.54 14.28 -11.25
CA VAL A 123 5.26 14.68 -12.46
C VAL A 123 5.10 16.18 -12.72
N SER A 124 6.22 16.90 -12.79
CA SER A 124 6.29 18.30 -13.24
C SER A 124 6.96 18.37 -14.61
N THR A 125 6.44 19.23 -15.46
CA THR A 125 7.02 19.51 -16.79
C THR A 125 7.67 20.89 -16.89
N ARG A 126 7.56 21.71 -15.83
CA ARG A 126 7.95 23.12 -15.86
C ARG A 126 8.95 23.53 -14.78
N ALA A 127 8.98 22.79 -13.66
CA ALA A 127 9.83 23.14 -12.53
C ALA A 127 11.33 23.04 -12.90
N GLN A 128 12.08 24.09 -12.61
CA GLN A 128 13.52 24.15 -12.82
C GLN A 128 14.31 23.91 -11.52
N ASN A 129 13.62 24.02 -10.38
CA ASN A 129 14.22 23.80 -9.07
C ASN A 129 13.20 23.15 -8.11
N ARG A 130 13.68 22.77 -6.92
CA ARG A 130 12.89 22.03 -5.92
C ARG A 130 11.68 22.83 -5.41
N ASP A 131 11.82 24.13 -5.19
CA ASP A 131 10.75 24.96 -4.64
C ASP A 131 9.63 25.16 -5.66
N GLU A 132 9.98 25.41 -6.90
CA GLU A 132 9.01 25.47 -8.00
C GLU A 132 8.31 24.13 -8.16
N TYR A 133 9.04 23.01 -8.12
CA TYR A 133 8.48 21.67 -8.17
C TYR A 133 7.47 21.46 -7.04
N LYS A 134 7.85 21.73 -5.79
CA LYS A 134 6.98 21.56 -4.63
C LYS A 134 5.70 22.39 -4.77
N ASN A 135 5.81 23.66 -5.13
CA ASN A 135 4.67 24.56 -5.30
C ASN A 135 3.73 24.11 -6.44
N GLU A 136 4.28 23.67 -7.57
CA GLU A 136 3.49 23.17 -8.70
C GLU A 136 2.71 21.91 -8.30
N ILE A 137 3.38 20.94 -7.66
CA ILE A 137 2.74 19.68 -7.29
C ILE A 137 1.70 19.87 -6.18
N LEU A 138 1.98 20.67 -5.15
CA LEU A 138 1.00 21.00 -4.11
C LEU A 138 -0.26 21.64 -4.71
N LYS A 139 -0.08 22.55 -5.68
CA LYS A 139 -1.20 23.13 -6.39
C LYS A 139 -1.99 22.10 -7.18
N LYS A 140 -1.31 21.20 -7.90
CA LYS A 140 -1.93 20.10 -8.66
C LYS A 140 -2.75 19.18 -7.73
N ILE A 141 -2.18 18.75 -6.63
CA ILE A 141 -2.83 17.90 -5.63
C ILE A 141 -4.04 18.59 -5.00
N LYS A 142 -3.95 19.87 -4.69
CA LYS A 142 -5.05 20.67 -4.13
C LYS A 142 -6.29 20.68 -5.03
N TYR A 143 -6.11 20.56 -6.34
CA TYR A 143 -7.22 20.51 -7.30
C TYR A 143 -7.64 19.07 -7.67
N ASP A 144 -6.87 18.06 -7.30
CA ASP A 144 -7.25 16.66 -7.51
C ASP A 144 -8.40 16.29 -6.58
N LYS A 145 -9.55 15.93 -7.19
CA LYS A 145 -10.77 15.62 -6.43
C LYS A 145 -10.58 14.35 -5.58
N GLY A 146 -9.95 13.32 -6.14
CA GLY A 146 -9.79 12.03 -5.47
C GLY A 146 -8.93 12.15 -4.23
N VAL A 147 -7.76 12.81 -4.33
CA VAL A 147 -6.88 13.04 -3.17
C VAL A 147 -7.57 13.91 -2.11
N ARG A 148 -8.35 14.92 -2.52
CA ARG A 148 -9.12 15.72 -1.55
C ARG A 148 -10.17 14.90 -0.80
N ASP A 149 -10.82 13.96 -1.47
CA ASP A 149 -11.82 13.11 -0.83
C ASP A 149 -11.15 12.13 0.17
N GLU A 150 -9.94 11.62 -0.14
CA GLU A 150 -9.12 10.85 0.80
C GLU A 150 -8.69 11.68 2.03
N VAL A 151 -8.19 12.90 1.81
CA VAL A 151 -7.83 13.82 2.91
C VAL A 151 -9.03 14.09 3.81
N LYS A 152 -10.22 14.39 3.24
CA LYS A 152 -11.45 14.61 4.02
C LYS A 152 -11.86 13.39 4.84
N MET A 153 -11.72 12.18 4.28
CA MET A 153 -11.99 10.95 5.03
C MET A 153 -11.10 10.86 6.27
N PHE A 154 -9.79 11.09 6.12
CA PHE A 154 -8.86 11.06 7.27
C PHE A 154 -9.17 12.16 8.28
N GLN A 155 -9.52 13.39 7.83
CA GLN A 155 -9.95 14.47 8.69
C GLN A 155 -11.18 14.09 9.53
N ARG A 156 -12.18 13.46 8.89
CA ARG A 156 -13.36 12.99 9.57
C ARG A 156 -13.02 11.93 10.63
N LEU A 157 -12.23 10.92 10.27
CA LEU A 157 -11.82 9.86 11.21
C LEU A 157 -11.04 10.43 12.41
N SER A 158 -10.16 11.42 12.18
CA SER A 158 -9.48 12.14 13.26
C SER A 158 -10.45 12.90 14.15
N SER A 159 -11.43 13.60 13.59
CA SER A 159 -12.43 14.35 14.39
C SER A 159 -13.33 13.45 15.24
N GLU A 160 -13.47 12.18 14.84
CA GLU A 160 -14.17 11.15 15.64
C GLU A 160 -13.27 10.53 16.73
N ASN A 161 -12.06 11.05 16.96
CA ASN A 161 -11.03 10.48 17.85
C ASN A 161 -10.73 9.01 17.53
N PHE A 162 -10.92 8.61 16.29
CA PHE A 162 -10.62 7.24 15.88
C PHE A 162 -9.11 7.04 15.71
N LYS A 163 -8.57 6.01 16.38
CA LYS A 163 -7.18 5.62 16.23
C LYS A 163 -7.01 4.75 15.00
N LEU A 164 -6.50 5.33 13.89
CA LEU A 164 -6.19 4.59 12.66
C LEU A 164 -5.15 3.49 12.91
N PRO A 165 -5.16 2.41 12.14
CA PRO A 165 -4.08 1.42 12.14
C PRO A 165 -2.77 2.03 11.57
N PRO A 166 -1.63 1.31 11.64
CA PRO A 166 -0.44 1.68 10.89
C PRO A 166 -0.75 1.91 9.41
N VAL A 167 -0.18 2.98 8.82
CA VAL A 167 -0.48 3.39 7.45
C VAL A 167 0.77 3.34 6.58
N GLY A 168 0.73 2.56 5.50
CA GLY A 168 1.68 2.62 4.41
C GLY A 168 1.20 3.56 3.31
N VAL A 169 1.89 4.65 3.06
CA VAL A 169 1.63 5.50 1.90
C VAL A 169 2.54 5.04 0.77
N VAL A 170 1.95 4.55 -0.30
CA VAL A 170 2.64 3.91 -1.42
C VAL A 170 2.50 4.75 -2.66
N VAL A 171 3.61 5.26 -3.18
CA VAL A 171 3.66 5.96 -4.46
C VAL A 171 3.98 4.95 -5.55
N THR A 172 3.01 4.64 -6.39
CA THR A 172 3.19 3.78 -7.57
C THR A 172 3.81 4.56 -8.72
N LYS A 173 4.30 3.87 -9.76
CA LYS A 173 4.91 4.51 -10.94
C LYS A 173 6.00 5.53 -10.55
N CYS A 174 6.79 5.20 -9.54
CA CYS A 174 7.82 6.11 -9.02
C CYS A 174 8.96 6.35 -10.03
N ASP A 175 9.09 5.51 -11.05
CA ASP A 175 9.95 5.68 -12.22
C ASP A 175 9.66 6.96 -13.03
N LEU A 176 8.44 7.50 -12.94
CA LEU A 176 8.07 8.77 -13.54
C LEU A 176 8.60 9.99 -12.77
N ILE A 177 9.09 9.81 -11.55
CA ILE A 177 9.54 10.88 -10.66
C ILE A 177 11.06 10.99 -10.74
N PRO A 178 11.60 12.12 -11.22
CA PRO A 178 13.06 12.30 -11.26
C PRO A 178 13.69 12.15 -9.87
N GLU A 179 14.83 11.48 -9.80
CA GLU A 179 15.54 11.20 -8.54
C GLU A 179 15.77 12.47 -7.71
N ALA A 180 16.13 13.58 -8.37
CA ALA A 180 16.35 14.89 -7.74
C ALA A 180 15.13 15.40 -6.95
N TYR A 181 13.91 14.91 -7.22
CA TYR A 181 12.69 15.37 -6.58
C TYR A 181 12.07 14.36 -5.59
N GLN A 182 12.65 13.19 -5.44
CA GLN A 182 12.07 12.15 -4.54
C GLN A 182 11.94 12.63 -3.10
N SER A 183 12.92 13.39 -2.58
CA SER A 183 12.81 13.98 -1.25
C SER A 183 11.72 15.04 -1.13
N ALA A 184 11.47 15.82 -2.20
CA ALA A 184 10.38 16.78 -2.25
C ALA A 184 9.01 16.09 -2.26
N VAL A 185 8.88 14.94 -2.92
CA VAL A 185 7.64 14.13 -2.89
C VAL A 185 7.29 13.72 -1.46
N GLN A 186 8.27 13.30 -0.67
CA GLN A 186 8.03 12.95 0.74
C GLN A 186 7.51 14.15 1.55
N GLU A 187 8.05 15.35 1.33
CA GLU A 187 7.58 16.57 1.98
C GLU A 187 6.16 16.94 1.55
N ILE A 188 5.88 16.85 0.25
CA ILE A 188 4.55 17.10 -0.31
C ILE A 188 3.51 16.16 0.30
N ILE A 189 3.81 14.86 0.41
CA ILE A 189 2.92 13.88 1.02
C ILE A 189 2.68 14.22 2.49
N ARG A 190 3.74 14.55 3.25
CA ARG A 190 3.62 14.96 4.65
C ARG A 190 2.75 16.19 4.81
N GLU A 191 2.89 17.18 3.95
CA GLU A 191 2.07 18.40 3.98
C GLU A 191 0.62 18.12 3.58
N THR A 192 0.39 17.30 2.54
CA THR A 192 -0.95 16.94 2.06
C THR A 192 -1.75 16.15 3.09
N PHE A 193 -1.10 15.21 3.75
CA PHE A 193 -1.69 14.31 4.72
C PHE A 193 -1.19 14.60 6.16
N ALA A 194 -0.98 15.89 6.48
CA ALA A 194 -0.42 16.31 7.77
C ALA A 194 -1.20 15.71 8.95
N GLN A 195 -2.52 15.74 8.92
CA GLN A 195 -3.35 15.15 9.98
C GLN A 195 -3.18 13.63 10.12
N LEU A 196 -2.96 12.93 9.00
CA LEU A 196 -2.64 11.51 9.03
C LEU A 196 -1.30 11.25 9.72
N ILE A 197 -0.34 12.15 9.58
CA ILE A 197 1.06 11.97 10.01
C ILE A 197 1.32 12.61 11.39
N GLU A 198 0.79 13.81 11.65
CA GLU A 198 1.09 14.61 12.84
C GLU A 198 0.23 14.25 14.06
N GLU A 199 -1.03 13.87 13.84
CA GLU A 199 -1.92 13.47 14.94
C GLU A 199 -1.63 12.05 15.45
N SER A 200 -0.62 11.41 14.93
CA SER A 200 -0.43 9.99 15.15
C SER A 200 0.73 9.69 16.09
N GLU A 201 0.44 9.11 17.22
CA GLU A 201 1.24 8.02 17.81
C GLU A 201 1.37 6.84 16.82
N ARG A 202 1.24 7.07 15.51
CA ARG A 202 0.99 6.08 14.46
C ARG A 202 2.25 5.87 13.65
N VAL A 203 2.46 4.63 13.26
CA VAL A 203 3.53 4.30 12.31
C VAL A 203 3.02 4.62 10.91
N VAL A 204 3.59 5.67 10.29
CA VAL A 204 3.37 5.99 8.87
C VAL A 204 4.66 5.77 8.12
N LEU A 205 4.64 4.92 7.09
CA LEU A 205 5.78 4.65 6.23
C LEU A 205 5.48 5.09 4.80
N LEU A 206 6.38 5.90 4.23
CA LEU A 206 6.33 6.30 2.82
C LEU A 206 7.16 5.33 1.99
N MET A 207 6.55 4.75 0.96
CA MET A 207 7.18 3.76 0.08
C MET A 207 6.97 4.14 -1.38
N SER A 208 7.96 3.88 -2.21
CA SER A 208 7.90 4.12 -3.65
C SER A 208 8.08 2.80 -4.39
N VAL A 209 7.15 2.48 -5.28
CA VAL A 209 7.13 1.22 -6.04
C VAL A 209 6.89 1.48 -7.52
N THR A 210 7.42 0.61 -8.38
CA THR A 210 7.09 0.60 -9.82
C THR A 210 7.15 -0.81 -10.38
N LEU A 211 6.56 -0.99 -11.56
CA LEU A 211 6.75 -2.15 -12.43
C LEU A 211 7.73 -1.87 -13.59
N GLY A 212 8.35 -0.67 -13.62
CA GLY A 212 9.40 -0.33 -14.58
C GLY A 212 8.89 0.25 -15.90
N GLY A 213 7.79 1.00 -15.91
CA GLY A 213 7.33 1.72 -17.09
C GLY A 213 5.85 1.62 -17.38
N ASP A 214 5.44 2.14 -18.53
CA ASP A 214 4.05 2.11 -18.99
C ASP A 214 3.65 0.74 -19.51
N ILE A 215 2.47 0.28 -19.11
CA ILE A 215 1.87 -0.98 -19.58
C ILE A 215 1.31 -0.73 -21.00
N VAL A 216 2.09 -1.11 -21.98
CA VAL A 216 1.80 -1.01 -23.41
C VAL A 216 2.34 -2.27 -24.14
N PRO A 217 1.92 -2.58 -25.37
CA PRO A 217 2.47 -3.71 -26.12
C PRO A 217 4.01 -3.67 -26.17
N GLY A 218 4.64 -4.76 -25.78
CA GLY A 218 6.10 -4.85 -25.64
C GLY A 218 6.65 -4.44 -24.28
N PHE A 219 5.78 -4.16 -23.31
CA PHE A 219 6.17 -3.92 -21.92
C PHE A 219 6.92 -5.12 -21.33
N VAL A 220 8.04 -4.83 -20.70
CA VAL A 220 8.80 -5.83 -19.93
C VAL A 220 8.81 -5.38 -18.48
N PRO A 221 8.17 -6.13 -17.57
CA PRO A 221 8.14 -5.76 -16.16
C PRO A 221 9.54 -5.76 -15.54
N ASP A 222 9.88 -4.66 -14.85
CA ASP A 222 11.09 -4.52 -14.02
C ASP A 222 10.67 -4.00 -12.62
N PRO A 223 10.13 -4.89 -11.76
CA PRO A 223 9.57 -4.50 -10.48
C PRO A 223 10.64 -3.96 -9.52
N PHE A 224 10.37 -2.80 -8.93
CA PHE A 224 11.23 -2.19 -7.92
C PHE A 224 10.45 -1.94 -6.63
N ASN A 225 10.99 -2.40 -5.49
CA ASN A 225 10.43 -2.27 -4.14
C ASN A 225 8.98 -2.81 -3.99
N ILE A 226 8.53 -3.66 -4.90
CA ILE A 226 7.14 -4.12 -4.96
C ILE A 226 6.73 -4.93 -3.70
N GLU A 227 7.69 -5.55 -3.03
CA GLU A 227 7.50 -6.33 -1.81
C GLU A 227 7.38 -5.47 -0.53
N GLN A 228 7.81 -4.21 -0.57
CA GLN A 228 7.90 -3.39 0.64
C GLN A 228 6.53 -3.09 1.29
N PRO A 229 5.46 -2.72 0.55
CA PRO A 229 4.17 -2.45 1.17
C PRO A 229 3.57 -3.67 1.87
N ILE A 230 3.71 -4.87 1.29
CA ILE A 230 3.24 -6.10 1.97
C ILE A 230 4.12 -6.44 3.17
N ALA A 231 5.43 -6.28 3.08
CA ALA A 231 6.34 -6.48 4.20
C ALA A 231 6.02 -5.52 5.36
N PHE A 232 5.73 -4.24 5.07
CA PHE A 232 5.27 -3.28 6.07
C PHE A 232 3.97 -3.73 6.74
N SER A 233 2.98 -4.14 5.95
CA SER A 233 1.68 -4.57 6.46
C SER A 233 1.80 -5.78 7.38
N VAL A 234 2.57 -6.78 6.98
CA VAL A 234 2.82 -7.98 7.79
C VAL A 234 3.59 -7.63 9.07
N LEU A 235 4.60 -6.74 8.98
CA LEU A 235 5.33 -6.27 10.16
C LEU A 235 4.40 -5.55 11.14
N ALA A 236 3.52 -4.66 10.66
CA ALA A 236 2.55 -3.94 11.48
C ALA A 236 1.65 -4.91 12.26
N ILE A 237 1.13 -5.93 11.59
CA ILE A 237 0.31 -6.98 12.22
C ILE A 237 1.12 -7.77 13.25
N LEU A 238 2.33 -8.22 12.91
CA LEU A 238 3.18 -8.97 13.85
C LEU A 238 3.56 -8.15 15.08
N MET A 239 3.83 -6.85 14.92
CA MET A 239 4.15 -5.96 16.04
C MET A 239 2.95 -5.78 16.98
N LYS A 240 1.72 -5.69 16.46
CA LYS A 240 0.49 -5.71 17.26
C LYS A 240 0.42 -6.98 18.12
N TYR A 241 0.65 -8.15 17.52
CA TYR A 241 0.66 -9.42 18.25
C TYR A 241 1.80 -9.51 19.26
N LEU A 242 2.98 -9.01 18.93
CA LEU A 242 4.11 -9.01 19.85
C LEU A 242 3.81 -8.21 21.11
N VAL A 243 3.21 -7.03 20.98
CA VAL A 243 2.77 -6.22 22.12
C VAL A 243 1.77 -6.99 22.97
N LEU A 244 0.73 -7.57 22.35
CA LEU A 244 -0.29 -8.35 23.06
C LEU A 244 0.31 -9.59 23.75
N ALA A 245 1.18 -10.33 23.05
CA ALA A 245 1.82 -11.52 23.60
C ALA A 245 2.76 -11.19 24.78
N LYS A 246 3.52 -10.10 24.70
CA LYS A 246 4.37 -9.65 25.82
C LYS A 246 3.54 -9.20 27.03
N MET A 247 2.43 -8.50 26.80
CA MET A 247 1.50 -8.11 27.87
C MET A 247 0.90 -9.33 28.59
N GLN A 248 0.59 -10.38 27.85
CA GLN A 248 -0.02 -11.61 28.37
C GLN A 248 1.02 -12.67 28.80
N LYS A 249 2.32 -12.39 28.69
CA LYS A 249 3.42 -13.33 28.90
C LYS A 249 3.27 -14.63 28.09
N ASP A 250 2.77 -14.50 26.85
CA ASP A 250 2.54 -15.62 25.95
C ASP A 250 3.86 -16.22 25.45
N LYS A 251 3.92 -17.56 25.40
CA LYS A 251 5.08 -18.33 24.90
C LYS A 251 5.37 -18.05 23.41
N ASN A 252 4.39 -17.56 22.65
CA ASN A 252 4.54 -17.22 21.24
C ASN A 252 5.29 -15.90 21.00
N ALA A 253 5.59 -15.10 22.03
CA ALA A 253 6.31 -13.82 21.88
C ALA A 253 7.65 -13.98 21.13
N ASN A 254 8.42 -15.02 21.42
CA ASN A 254 9.70 -15.29 20.76
C ASN A 254 9.55 -15.63 19.27
N PHE A 255 8.48 -16.37 18.91
CA PHE A 255 8.16 -16.67 17.51
C PHE A 255 7.84 -15.37 16.75
N ILE A 256 6.97 -14.54 17.30
CA ILE A 256 6.54 -13.27 16.70
C ILE A 256 7.74 -12.32 16.57
N GLU A 257 8.58 -12.20 17.61
CA GLU A 257 9.78 -11.38 17.60
C GLU A 257 10.78 -11.78 16.51
N LYS A 258 11.02 -13.10 16.35
CA LYS A 258 11.86 -13.64 15.29
C LYS A 258 11.38 -13.22 13.90
N TYR A 259 10.08 -13.41 13.60
CA TYR A 259 9.54 -13.08 12.28
C TYR A 259 9.46 -11.58 12.04
N SER A 260 9.16 -10.77 13.06
CA SER A 260 9.23 -9.32 12.98
C SER A 260 10.64 -8.84 12.59
N GLY A 261 11.67 -9.39 13.19
CA GLY A 261 13.07 -9.09 12.86
C GLY A 261 13.45 -9.48 11.43
N LEU A 262 13.02 -10.67 10.98
CA LEU A 262 13.27 -11.12 9.60
C LEU A 262 12.59 -10.22 8.58
N ILE A 263 11.33 -9.86 8.80
CA ILE A 263 10.58 -8.98 7.89
C ILE A 263 11.15 -7.56 7.92
N PHE A 264 11.59 -7.06 9.07
CA PHE A 264 12.26 -5.77 9.15
C PHE A 264 13.47 -5.66 8.23
N SER A 265 14.15 -6.79 7.94
CA SER A 265 15.27 -6.81 6.98
C SER A 265 14.90 -6.38 5.55
N PHE A 266 13.62 -6.35 5.17
CA PHE A 266 13.19 -5.80 3.87
C PHE A 266 13.47 -4.31 3.75
N PHE A 267 13.52 -3.59 4.88
CA PHE A 267 13.68 -2.13 4.90
C PHE A 267 15.14 -1.68 5.07
N THR A 268 16.06 -2.58 5.45
CA THR A 268 17.47 -2.22 5.71
C THR A 268 18.25 -1.79 4.46
N ARG A 269 17.73 -2.05 3.26
CA ARG A 269 18.34 -1.57 2.01
C ARG A 269 18.04 -0.09 1.71
N MET A 270 17.06 0.51 2.39
CA MET A 270 16.64 1.90 2.14
C MET A 270 17.55 2.94 2.77
N TYR A 271 18.40 2.53 3.71
CA TYR A 271 19.37 3.41 4.38
C TYR A 271 20.71 2.69 4.44
N PRO A 272 21.56 2.80 3.38
CA PRO A 272 22.96 2.47 3.54
C PRO A 272 23.51 3.41 4.62
N GLN A 273 24.10 2.83 5.67
CA GLN A 273 24.78 3.56 6.74
C GLN A 273 26.00 4.27 6.18
#